data_a6906a80e2e480693ac6fe3fa7cd7d20
#
_entry.id   a6906a80e2e480693ac6fe3fa7cd7d20
#
_cell.length_a   1.000
_cell.length_b   1.000
_cell.length_c   1.000
_cell.angle_alpha   90.00
_cell.angle_beta   90.00
_cell.angle_gamma   90.00
#
_symmetry.space_group_name_H-M   'P 1'
#
loop_
_entity.id
_entity.type
_entity.pdbx_description
1 polymer ?
#
loop_
_entity_poly.entity_id
_entity_poly.type
_entity_poly.pdbx_seq_one_letter_code
_entity_poly.pdbx_strand_id
1 'polypeptide(L)'
;TVQVNGESFTHAFTVTKDKPTMGVLNNWTVKNSLAAQVSVDAQGYTQFTVGGVSADAPRKLVSGKPATYFFYPGVYTFTPVAPSEYVDVNTKTVAVLDGVHGGTAYYADAADVSLEATYSDKLKEAALESAKEFLNSCASIPGNQNSDCPSALSSDAVSAISVKTMPTTLEPMDLDPGVFQGPVTFAVTYSDKSTTPGTRDVDTTVVVNVQFSNDGLLKLTSDGKPDF
;
A
#
# COMPACT_ATOMS: atom_id res chain seq x y z
N THR A 1 4.24 26.81 -30.13
CA THR A 1 4.99 25.59 -29.86
C THR A 1 5.43 25.59 -28.38
N VAL A 2 5.20 24.51 -27.69
CA VAL A 2 5.60 24.26 -26.32
C VAL A 2 6.62 23.13 -26.34
N GLN A 3 7.63 23.19 -25.48
CA GLN A 3 8.63 22.15 -25.32
C GLN A 3 8.63 21.62 -23.88
N VAL A 4 8.52 20.32 -23.72
CA VAL A 4 8.50 19.65 -22.43
C VAL A 4 9.43 18.43 -22.51
N ASN A 5 10.44 18.37 -21.65
CA ASN A 5 11.40 17.25 -21.56
C ASN A 5 12.03 16.86 -22.91
N GLY A 6 12.36 17.87 -23.76
CA GLY A 6 12.92 17.66 -25.08
C GLY A 6 11.92 17.37 -26.20
N GLU A 7 10.68 17.12 -25.89
CA GLU A 7 9.60 16.94 -26.86
C GLU A 7 8.90 18.28 -27.16
N SER A 8 8.60 18.52 -28.43
CA SER A 8 7.94 19.73 -28.87
C SER A 8 6.57 19.43 -29.44
N PHE A 9 5.56 20.19 -29.05
CA PHE A 9 4.24 20.12 -29.62
C PHE A 9 3.68 21.51 -29.91
N THR A 10 2.74 21.60 -30.83
CA THR A 10 2.10 22.87 -31.20
C THR A 10 0.64 22.83 -30.82
N HIS A 11 0.22 23.78 -30.00
CA HIS A 11 -1.17 23.96 -29.60
C HIS A 11 -1.76 25.22 -30.29
N ALA A 12 -2.95 25.08 -30.83
CA ALA A 12 -3.67 26.20 -31.46
C ALA A 12 -4.69 26.77 -30.46
N PHE A 13 -4.52 28.04 -30.11
CA PHE A 13 -5.50 28.75 -29.27
C PHE A 13 -6.60 29.36 -30.11
N THR A 14 -7.84 29.16 -29.73
CA THR A 14 -8.97 29.93 -30.20
C THR A 14 -9.18 31.13 -29.27
N VAL A 15 -9.03 32.33 -29.84
CA VAL A 15 -9.13 33.57 -29.07
C VAL A 15 -10.32 34.36 -29.64
N THR A 16 -11.22 34.77 -28.76
CA THR A 16 -12.34 35.64 -29.13
C THR A 16 -12.15 37.03 -28.54
N LYS A 17 -12.45 38.02 -29.32
CA LYS A 17 -12.46 39.41 -28.87
C LYS A 17 -13.80 39.71 -28.19
N ASP A 18 -13.75 40.11 -26.94
CA ASP A 18 -14.92 40.53 -26.17
C ASP A 18 -15.16 42.05 -26.29
N LYS A 19 -16.22 42.53 -25.67
CA LYS A 19 -16.52 43.96 -25.65
C LYS A 19 -15.40 44.71 -24.93
N PRO A 20 -14.95 45.87 -25.46
CA PRO A 20 -13.92 46.66 -24.80
C PRO A 20 -14.34 47.12 -23.41
N THR A 21 -13.45 47.03 -22.43
CA THR A 21 -13.62 47.65 -21.11
C THR A 21 -13.31 49.14 -21.22
N MET A 22 -14.20 49.98 -20.67
CA MET A 22 -14.07 51.43 -20.75
C MET A 22 -13.97 52.00 -22.18
N GLY A 23 -14.40 51.23 -23.20
CA GLY A 23 -14.39 51.66 -24.59
C GLY A 23 -13.02 51.67 -25.28
N VAL A 24 -11.92 51.45 -24.55
CA VAL A 24 -10.56 51.56 -25.10
C VAL A 24 -9.69 50.30 -24.88
N LEU A 25 -9.96 49.52 -23.86
CA LEU A 25 -9.19 48.31 -23.58
C LEU A 25 -9.82 47.09 -24.25
N ASN A 26 -9.11 46.52 -25.21
CA ASN A 26 -9.55 45.27 -25.84
C ASN A 26 -9.44 44.10 -24.90
N ASN A 27 -10.54 43.39 -24.69
CA ASN A 27 -10.56 42.14 -23.93
C ASN A 27 -10.50 40.95 -24.88
N TRP A 28 -9.71 39.98 -24.55
CA TRP A 28 -9.58 38.73 -25.28
C TRP A 28 -9.81 37.56 -24.35
N THR A 29 -10.63 36.60 -24.75
CA THR A 29 -10.86 35.35 -24.02
C THR A 29 -10.28 34.19 -24.80
N VAL A 30 -9.43 33.40 -24.16
CA VAL A 30 -8.96 32.13 -24.70
C VAL A 30 -10.03 31.08 -24.43
N LYS A 31 -10.50 30.40 -25.48
CA LYS A 31 -11.61 29.43 -25.39
C LYS A 31 -11.18 28.03 -25.10
N ASN A 32 -9.95 27.67 -25.39
CA ASN A 32 -9.36 26.36 -25.12
C ASN A 32 -8.12 26.50 -24.25
N SER A 33 -8.06 25.68 -23.22
CA SER A 33 -6.95 25.65 -22.28
C SER A 33 -5.83 24.72 -22.77
N LEU A 34 -4.60 24.99 -22.37
CA LEU A 34 -3.49 24.04 -22.47
C LEU A 34 -3.55 22.94 -21.39
N ALA A 35 -4.47 23.07 -20.43
CA ALA A 35 -4.54 22.10 -19.34
C ALA A 35 -4.92 20.71 -19.90
N ALA A 36 -4.10 19.74 -19.59
CA ALA A 36 -4.27 18.35 -19.94
C ALA A 36 -4.76 17.55 -18.73
N GLN A 37 -5.55 16.54 -18.98
CA GLN A 37 -6.07 15.64 -17.96
C GLN A 37 -4.99 14.63 -17.56
N VAL A 38 -4.80 14.43 -16.26
CA VAL A 38 -3.92 13.42 -15.68
C VAL A 38 -4.74 12.56 -14.75
N SER A 39 -4.66 11.26 -14.96
CA SER A 39 -5.28 10.24 -14.14
C SER A 39 -4.31 9.86 -13.01
N VAL A 40 -4.72 9.97 -11.76
CA VAL A 40 -3.90 9.61 -10.59
C VAL A 40 -4.59 8.52 -9.79
N ASP A 41 -3.98 7.35 -9.77
CA ASP A 41 -4.34 6.26 -8.88
C ASP A 41 -3.48 6.35 -7.61
N ALA A 42 -4.11 6.73 -6.51
CA ALA A 42 -3.46 6.92 -5.21
C ALA A 42 -3.97 5.89 -4.19
N GLN A 43 -4.12 4.64 -4.59
CA GLN A 43 -4.59 3.57 -3.70
C GLN A 43 -3.69 3.48 -2.45
N GLY A 44 -4.35 3.55 -1.28
CA GLY A 44 -3.66 3.50 0.01
C GLY A 44 -3.13 4.85 0.52
N TYR A 45 -3.28 5.95 -0.23
CA TYR A 45 -2.88 7.29 0.21
C TYR A 45 -4.06 8.24 0.32
N THR A 46 -4.04 9.09 1.34
CA THR A 46 -5.01 10.18 1.52
C THR A 46 -4.48 11.51 0.99
N GLN A 47 -3.14 11.65 0.87
CA GLN A 47 -2.48 12.88 0.47
C GLN A 47 -1.23 12.60 -0.36
N PHE A 48 -0.95 13.48 -1.30
CA PHE A 48 0.30 13.54 -2.04
C PHE A 48 0.65 15.00 -2.35
N THR A 49 1.88 15.24 -2.77
CA THR A 49 2.31 16.55 -3.25
C THR A 49 2.68 16.46 -4.72
N VAL A 50 2.49 17.57 -5.43
CA VAL A 50 2.93 17.74 -6.82
C VAL A 50 3.82 18.96 -6.88
N GLY A 51 5.10 18.77 -7.17
CA GLY A 51 6.08 19.85 -7.16
C GLY A 51 6.15 20.60 -5.82
N GLY A 52 5.89 19.92 -4.71
CA GLY A 52 5.85 20.49 -3.35
C GLY A 52 4.52 21.13 -2.95
N VAL A 53 3.52 21.14 -3.82
CA VAL A 53 2.17 21.64 -3.51
C VAL A 53 1.29 20.44 -3.11
N SER A 54 0.64 20.55 -1.95
CA SER A 54 -0.25 19.50 -1.45
C SER A 54 -1.47 19.34 -2.35
N ALA A 55 -1.80 18.09 -2.63
CA ALA A 55 -3.02 17.67 -3.30
C ALA A 55 -3.68 16.57 -2.47
N ASP A 56 -4.99 16.66 -2.30
CA ASP A 56 -5.77 15.63 -1.62
C ASP A 56 -6.18 14.56 -2.61
N ALA A 57 -5.90 13.30 -2.27
CA ALA A 57 -6.56 12.20 -2.93
C ALA A 57 -8.06 12.24 -2.60
N PRO A 58 -8.95 11.92 -3.53
CA PRO A 58 -10.38 11.90 -3.24
C PRO A 58 -10.67 10.94 -2.08
N ARG A 59 -11.31 11.43 -1.02
CA ARG A 59 -11.65 10.65 0.19
C ARG A 59 -12.59 9.46 -0.08
N LYS A 60 -13.20 9.41 -1.24
CA LYS A 60 -13.95 8.27 -1.77
C LYS A 60 -13.38 7.91 -3.12
N LEU A 61 -12.33 7.13 -3.12
CA LEU A 61 -12.07 6.30 -4.29
C LEU A 61 -13.27 5.37 -4.40
N VAL A 62 -14.13 5.64 -5.37
CA VAL A 62 -15.02 4.59 -5.88
C VAL A 62 -14.08 3.49 -6.32
N SER A 63 -14.09 2.37 -5.60
CA SER A 63 -13.20 1.22 -5.82
C SER A 63 -12.83 1.07 -7.30
N GLY A 64 -11.55 1.23 -7.62
CA GLY A 64 -11.02 1.00 -8.96
C GLY A 64 -11.11 2.16 -9.96
N LYS A 65 -11.40 3.40 -9.54
CA LYS A 65 -11.32 4.56 -10.47
C LYS A 65 -10.27 5.56 -9.99
N PRO A 66 -9.27 5.86 -10.82
CA PRO A 66 -8.29 6.91 -10.53
C PRO A 66 -8.96 8.30 -10.45
N ALA A 67 -8.34 9.20 -9.72
CA ALA A 67 -8.76 10.59 -9.65
C ALA A 67 -8.23 11.38 -10.85
N THR A 68 -9.03 12.31 -11.35
CA THR A 68 -8.67 13.16 -12.48
C THR A 68 -8.25 14.54 -12.01
N TYR A 69 -7.09 14.99 -12.47
CA TYR A 69 -6.54 16.31 -12.23
C TYR A 69 -6.21 16.99 -13.55
N PHE A 70 -6.10 18.32 -13.53
CA PHE A 70 -5.73 19.09 -14.72
C PHE A 70 -4.41 19.81 -14.49
N PHE A 71 -3.46 19.58 -15.38
CA PHE A 71 -2.13 20.19 -15.35
C PHE A 71 -1.83 20.90 -16.66
N TYR A 72 -1.09 21.98 -16.60
CA TYR A 72 -0.48 22.56 -17.80
C TYR A 72 0.67 21.67 -18.26
N PRO A 73 1.08 21.77 -19.54
CA PRO A 73 2.26 21.04 -20.02
C PRO A 73 3.50 21.32 -19.17
N GLY A 74 4.17 20.26 -18.75
CA GLY A 74 5.32 20.34 -17.85
C GLY A 74 5.79 18.98 -17.34
N VAL A 75 6.85 18.98 -16.54
CA VAL A 75 7.32 17.78 -15.84
C VAL A 75 6.92 17.92 -14.38
N TYR A 76 6.22 16.92 -13.86
CA TYR A 76 5.67 16.93 -12.53
C TYR A 76 6.15 15.72 -11.75
N THR A 77 6.56 15.96 -10.50
CA THR A 77 6.92 14.91 -9.54
C THR A 77 5.79 14.79 -8.52
N PHE A 78 5.18 13.62 -8.49
CA PHE A 78 4.15 13.22 -7.53
C PHE A 78 4.84 12.50 -6.38
N THR A 79 4.66 13.01 -5.16
CA THR A 79 5.25 12.44 -3.95
C THR A 79 4.13 12.13 -2.97
N PRO A 80 3.82 10.85 -2.75
CA PRO A 80 2.86 10.46 -1.71
C PRO A 80 3.32 10.90 -0.33
N VAL A 81 2.38 11.15 0.56
CA VAL A 81 2.68 11.37 1.99
C VAL A 81 2.49 10.03 2.70
N ALA A 82 3.58 9.48 3.23
CA ALA A 82 3.52 8.23 3.98
C ALA A 82 2.58 8.39 5.20
N PRO A 83 1.59 7.51 5.38
CA PRO A 83 0.68 7.59 6.53
C PRO A 83 1.38 7.29 7.85
N SER A 84 2.48 6.54 7.82
CA SER A 84 3.29 6.18 8.99
C SER A 84 4.70 5.77 8.57
N GLU A 85 5.58 5.55 9.55
CA GLU A 85 6.94 5.02 9.33
C GLU A 85 6.99 3.55 8.88
N TYR A 86 5.85 2.88 8.88
CA TYR A 86 5.68 1.49 8.48
C TYR A 86 5.34 1.32 7.00
N VAL A 87 5.26 2.43 6.27
CA VAL A 87 4.90 2.44 4.84
C VAL A 87 5.92 3.24 4.06
N ASP A 88 6.55 2.61 3.10
CA ASP A 88 7.43 3.26 2.15
C ASP A 88 6.64 3.78 0.95
N VAL A 89 7.06 4.93 0.44
CA VAL A 89 6.41 5.63 -0.66
C VAL A 89 7.39 5.88 -1.79
N ASN A 90 6.94 5.70 -3.01
CA ASN A 90 7.74 5.98 -4.20
C ASN A 90 7.26 7.24 -4.91
N THR A 91 8.19 8.11 -5.24
CA THR A 91 7.91 9.27 -6.08
C THR A 91 7.74 8.85 -7.54
N LYS A 92 6.80 9.49 -8.25
CA LYS A 92 6.60 9.29 -9.68
C LYS A 92 6.77 10.61 -10.42
N THR A 93 7.67 10.64 -11.41
CA THR A 93 7.85 11.80 -12.27
C THR A 93 7.29 11.50 -13.66
N VAL A 94 6.43 12.39 -14.15
CA VAL A 94 5.80 12.26 -15.46
C VAL A 94 5.87 13.56 -16.24
N ALA A 95 6.00 13.47 -17.55
CA ALA A 95 5.85 14.59 -18.47
C ALA A 95 4.38 14.68 -18.91
N VAL A 96 3.75 15.81 -18.64
CA VAL A 96 2.41 16.11 -19.11
C VAL A 96 2.54 16.93 -20.39
N LEU A 97 2.06 16.38 -21.48
CA LEU A 97 2.02 17.03 -22.79
C LEU A 97 0.62 17.58 -23.06
N ASP A 98 0.38 18.08 -24.26
CA ASP A 98 -0.95 18.54 -24.66
C ASP A 98 -1.92 17.36 -24.77
N GLY A 99 -3.04 17.43 -24.06
CA GLY A 99 -4.11 16.41 -24.10
C GLY A 99 -4.97 16.44 -25.36
N VAL A 100 -4.68 17.33 -26.31
CA VAL A 100 -5.45 17.43 -27.55
C VAL A 100 -4.77 16.62 -28.67
N HIS A 101 -4.95 15.32 -28.66
CA HIS A 101 -4.62 14.50 -29.81
C HIS A 101 -5.78 14.55 -30.85
N GLY A 102 -5.54 15.27 -31.94
CA GLY A 102 -6.28 15.10 -33.22
C GLY A 102 -7.73 15.49 -33.24
N GLY A 103 -8.12 16.66 -32.76
CA GLY A 103 -9.34 17.36 -33.22
C GLY A 103 -10.69 16.79 -32.78
N THR A 104 -10.77 15.76 -32.02
CA THR A 104 -11.97 15.26 -31.34
C THR A 104 -11.85 15.51 -29.86
N ALA A 105 -12.83 16.17 -29.25
CA ALA A 105 -12.89 16.60 -27.86
C ALA A 105 -13.11 15.42 -26.88
N TYR A 106 -12.38 14.33 -27.03
CA TYR A 106 -12.24 13.31 -26.02
C TYR A 106 -10.89 13.53 -25.34
N TYR A 107 -10.95 13.90 -24.09
CA TYR A 107 -9.80 13.99 -23.19
C TYR A 107 -9.18 12.59 -23.07
N ALA A 108 -8.20 12.30 -23.91
CA ALA A 108 -7.29 11.21 -23.60
C ALA A 108 -6.45 11.68 -22.41
N ASP A 109 -6.28 10.83 -21.41
CA ASP A 109 -5.41 11.14 -20.28
C ASP A 109 -4.01 11.41 -20.84
N ALA A 110 -3.47 12.59 -20.56
CA ALA A 110 -2.13 12.98 -21.02
C ALA A 110 -1.04 12.20 -20.26
N ALA A 111 -1.37 11.69 -19.08
CA ALA A 111 -0.54 10.81 -18.31
C ALA A 111 -1.38 10.02 -17.28
N ASP A 112 -0.93 8.80 -17.01
CA ASP A 112 -1.42 7.97 -15.90
C ASP A 112 -0.34 7.89 -14.83
N VAL A 113 -0.72 8.17 -13.59
CA VAL A 113 0.16 8.13 -12.42
C VAL A 113 -0.39 7.11 -11.44
N SER A 114 0.36 6.03 -11.21
CA SER A 114 0.09 5.09 -10.12
C SER A 114 1.06 5.37 -8.97
N LEU A 115 0.50 5.66 -7.80
CA LEU A 115 1.23 5.88 -6.55
C LEU A 115 1.06 4.62 -5.71
N GLU A 116 2.13 3.85 -5.58
CA GLU A 116 2.13 2.57 -4.89
C GLU A 116 2.73 2.71 -3.49
N ALA A 117 2.12 2.00 -2.53
CA ALA A 117 2.62 1.82 -1.19
C ALA A 117 3.27 0.44 -1.06
N THR A 118 4.38 0.38 -0.36
CA THR A 118 5.01 -0.86 0.06
C THR A 118 5.26 -0.83 1.57
N TYR A 119 5.28 -1.99 2.19
CA TYR A 119 5.60 -2.07 3.60
C TYR A 119 7.09 -1.85 3.84
N SER A 120 7.41 -0.98 4.81
CA SER A 120 8.79 -0.68 5.18
C SER A 120 9.45 -1.87 5.89
N ASP A 121 10.79 -1.84 5.95
CA ASP A 121 11.53 -2.84 6.71
C ASP A 121 11.22 -2.76 8.22
N LYS A 122 10.88 -1.58 8.74
CA LYS A 122 10.39 -1.43 10.12
C LYS A 122 9.12 -2.22 10.40
N LEU A 123 8.18 -2.27 9.43
CA LEU A 123 6.98 -3.09 9.58
C LEU A 123 7.33 -4.58 9.64
N LYS A 124 8.21 -5.03 8.74
CA LYS A 124 8.64 -6.43 8.68
C LYS A 124 9.34 -6.86 9.99
N GLU A 125 10.18 -5.98 10.54
CA GLU A 125 10.83 -6.20 11.84
C GLU A 125 9.80 -6.27 12.98
N ALA A 126 8.85 -5.34 13.04
CA ALA A 126 7.79 -5.34 14.05
C ALA A 126 6.90 -6.58 13.96
N ALA A 127 6.54 -7.00 12.74
CA ALA A 127 5.77 -8.23 12.52
C ALA A 127 6.55 -9.48 12.96
N LEU A 128 7.85 -9.55 12.65
CA LEU A 128 8.70 -10.67 13.07
C LEU A 128 8.83 -10.74 14.59
N GLU A 129 8.96 -9.60 15.27
CA GLU A 129 9.05 -9.58 16.75
C GLU A 129 7.71 -10.00 17.37
N SER A 130 6.58 -9.49 16.86
CA SER A 130 5.24 -9.93 17.28
C SER A 130 5.05 -11.45 17.11
N ALA A 131 5.51 -12.01 15.98
CA ALA A 131 5.47 -13.46 15.76
C ALA A 131 6.28 -14.23 16.82
N LYS A 132 7.51 -13.78 17.13
CA LYS A 132 8.36 -14.43 18.14
C LYS A 132 7.76 -14.39 19.54
N GLU A 133 7.20 -13.24 19.95
CA GLU A 133 6.50 -13.09 21.22
C GLU A 133 5.32 -14.05 21.31
N PHE A 134 4.49 -14.11 20.27
CA PHE A 134 3.37 -15.03 20.19
C PHE A 134 3.80 -16.50 20.28
N LEU A 135 4.81 -16.92 19.51
CA LEU A 135 5.32 -18.29 19.51
C LEU A 135 5.88 -18.70 20.88
N ASN A 136 6.60 -17.79 21.54
CA ASN A 136 7.07 -18.01 22.89
C ASN A 136 5.91 -18.16 23.89
N SER A 137 4.84 -17.38 23.73
CA SER A 137 3.65 -17.53 24.58
C SER A 137 2.98 -18.89 24.39
N CYS A 138 2.88 -19.38 23.15
CA CYS A 138 2.35 -20.71 22.85
C CYS A 138 3.20 -21.84 23.43
N ALA A 139 4.53 -21.66 23.52
CA ALA A 139 5.45 -22.64 24.07
C ALA A 139 5.51 -22.64 25.63
N SER A 140 5.07 -21.55 26.27
CA SER A 140 5.22 -21.38 27.73
C SER A 140 4.29 -22.27 28.58
N ILE A 141 3.18 -22.73 28.00
CA ILE A 141 2.11 -23.46 28.70
C ILE A 141 1.91 -24.81 28.02
N PRO A 142 2.36 -25.93 28.61
CA PRO A 142 2.04 -27.26 28.10
C PRO A 142 0.52 -27.49 28.05
N GLY A 143 0.01 -28.01 26.93
CA GLY A 143 -1.43 -28.18 26.72
C GLY A 143 -2.19 -26.85 26.61
N ASN A 144 -1.55 -25.82 26.08
CA ASN A 144 -2.12 -24.48 25.94
C ASN A 144 -3.53 -24.51 25.33
N GLN A 145 -4.49 -23.91 26.05
CA GLN A 145 -5.88 -23.79 25.64
C GLN A 145 -6.12 -22.52 24.79
N ASN A 146 -5.08 -21.74 24.49
CA ASN A 146 -5.23 -20.57 23.63
C ASN A 146 -5.63 -21.04 22.21
N SER A 147 -6.82 -20.60 21.75
CA SER A 147 -7.38 -20.98 20.45
C SER A 147 -6.52 -20.53 19.27
N ASP A 148 -5.67 -19.53 19.48
CA ASP A 148 -4.84 -18.93 18.44
C ASP A 148 -3.53 -19.69 18.24
N CYS A 149 -3.11 -20.51 19.23
CA CYS A 149 -1.94 -21.35 19.09
C CYS A 149 -2.21 -22.58 18.21
N PRO A 150 -1.17 -23.13 17.54
CA PRO A 150 -1.32 -24.34 16.73
C PRO A 150 -2.01 -25.48 17.47
N SER A 151 -3.03 -26.06 16.87
CA SER A 151 -3.86 -27.09 17.53
C SER A 151 -3.07 -28.31 18.00
N ALA A 152 -1.94 -28.62 17.36
CA ALA A 152 -1.04 -29.70 17.78
C ALA A 152 -0.41 -29.48 19.16
N LEU A 153 -0.40 -28.24 19.67
CA LEU A 153 0.16 -27.88 20.98
C LEU A 153 -0.88 -27.98 22.10
N SER A 154 -2.18 -28.07 21.77
CA SER A 154 -3.29 -28.02 22.75
C SER A 154 -3.80 -29.38 23.23
N SER A 155 -3.10 -30.46 22.94
CA SER A 155 -3.50 -31.81 23.39
C SER A 155 -3.21 -32.03 24.90
N ASP A 156 -4.16 -32.64 25.61
CA ASP A 156 -4.00 -33.04 27.04
C ASP A 156 -2.83 -33.99 27.29
N ALA A 157 -2.34 -34.63 26.22
CA ALA A 157 -1.17 -35.50 26.29
C ALA A 157 0.16 -34.76 26.20
N VAL A 158 0.14 -33.46 25.90
CA VAL A 158 1.35 -32.64 25.82
C VAL A 158 1.85 -32.31 27.22
N SER A 159 3.11 -32.62 27.49
CA SER A 159 3.76 -32.40 28.79
C SER A 159 4.83 -31.32 28.76
N ALA A 160 5.43 -31.06 27.59
CA ALA A 160 6.37 -29.97 27.40
C ALA A 160 6.36 -29.49 25.95
N ILE A 161 6.57 -28.19 25.76
CA ILE A 161 6.69 -27.53 24.47
C ILE A 161 7.92 -26.64 24.52
N SER A 162 8.68 -26.60 23.42
CA SER A 162 9.72 -25.60 23.20
C SER A 162 9.76 -25.22 21.73
N VAL A 163 10.10 -23.98 21.44
CA VAL A 163 10.33 -23.56 20.03
C VAL A 163 11.72 -24.04 19.62
N LYS A 164 11.80 -24.91 18.63
CA LYS A 164 13.05 -25.45 18.09
C LYS A 164 13.64 -24.52 17.02
N THR A 165 12.79 -24.03 16.14
CA THR A 165 13.20 -23.11 15.07
C THR A 165 12.22 -21.95 15.01
N MET A 166 12.75 -20.74 15.20
CA MET A 166 12.01 -19.48 15.03
C MET A 166 12.10 -19.00 13.58
N PRO A 167 11.08 -18.32 13.06
CA PRO A 167 11.21 -17.63 11.77
C PRO A 167 12.30 -16.55 11.87
N THR A 168 13.11 -16.44 10.83
CA THR A 168 14.10 -15.37 10.67
C THR A 168 13.58 -14.22 9.82
N THR A 169 12.61 -14.51 8.98
CA THR A 169 11.88 -13.56 8.12
C THR A 169 10.42 -13.97 8.06
N LEU A 170 9.56 -13.03 7.77
CA LEU A 170 8.17 -13.28 7.41
C LEU A 170 7.96 -12.76 5.98
N GLU A 171 7.25 -13.54 5.17
CA GLU A 171 6.93 -13.17 3.81
C GLU A 171 5.46 -12.75 3.69
N PRO A 172 5.13 -11.72 2.92
CA PRO A 172 3.74 -11.36 2.67
C PRO A 172 3.03 -12.47 1.89
N MET A 173 1.76 -12.69 2.15
CA MET A 173 0.95 -13.60 1.35
C MET A 173 0.57 -12.98 0.01
N ASP A 174 0.64 -13.77 -1.07
CA ASP A 174 0.36 -13.28 -2.43
C ASP A 174 -1.05 -12.71 -2.61
N LEU A 175 -2.03 -13.29 -1.91
CA LEU A 175 -3.44 -12.90 -2.03
C LEU A 175 -3.86 -11.80 -1.04
N ASP A 176 -3.11 -11.62 0.04
CA ASP A 176 -3.35 -10.60 1.05
C ASP A 176 -2.01 -10.02 1.54
N PRO A 177 -1.54 -8.92 0.96
CA PRO A 177 -0.27 -8.31 1.35
C PRO A 177 -0.27 -7.76 2.79
N GLY A 178 -1.44 -7.64 3.42
CA GLY A 178 -1.57 -7.29 4.84
C GLY A 178 -1.32 -8.46 5.79
N VAL A 179 -1.08 -9.66 5.27
CA VAL A 179 -0.83 -10.87 6.05
C VAL A 179 0.59 -11.37 5.78
N PHE A 180 1.36 -11.51 6.85
CA PHE A 180 2.72 -12.05 6.79
C PHE A 180 2.76 -13.45 7.39
N GLN A 181 3.58 -14.33 6.84
CA GLN A 181 3.72 -15.69 7.31
C GLN A 181 5.17 -16.16 7.35
N GLY A 182 5.46 -17.10 8.24
CA GLY A 182 6.79 -17.72 8.34
C GLY A 182 6.76 -19.10 8.97
N PRO A 183 7.70 -19.99 8.60
CA PRO A 183 7.77 -21.33 9.14
C PRO A 183 8.28 -21.33 10.58
N VAL A 184 7.73 -22.22 11.39
CA VAL A 184 8.18 -22.49 12.77
C VAL A 184 8.16 -23.97 13.06
N THR A 185 9.13 -24.46 13.85
CA THR A 185 9.17 -25.83 14.34
C THR A 185 9.15 -25.81 15.85
N PHE A 186 8.20 -26.55 16.43
CA PHE A 186 8.14 -26.82 17.87
C PHE A 186 8.68 -28.23 18.18
N ALA A 187 9.42 -28.37 19.25
CA ALA A 187 9.68 -29.67 19.86
C ALA A 187 8.61 -29.90 20.93
N VAL A 188 7.74 -30.90 20.71
CA VAL A 188 6.59 -31.20 21.56
C VAL A 188 6.81 -32.56 22.22
N THR A 189 6.78 -32.61 23.57
CA THR A 189 6.88 -33.83 24.33
C THR A 189 5.48 -34.30 24.74
N TYR A 190 5.16 -35.54 24.39
CA TYR A 190 3.91 -36.19 24.72
C TYR A 190 4.12 -37.16 25.88
N SER A 191 3.25 -37.11 26.88
CA SER A 191 3.24 -38.00 28.05
C SER A 191 2.74 -39.40 27.70
N ASP A 192 2.82 -40.30 28.67
CA ASP A 192 2.31 -41.68 28.56
C ASP A 192 0.80 -41.78 28.27
N LYS A 193 0.07 -40.70 28.40
CA LYS A 193 -1.35 -40.59 27.94
C LYS A 193 -1.49 -40.59 26.43
N SER A 194 -0.42 -40.32 25.70
CA SER A 194 -0.41 -40.37 24.25
C SER A 194 -0.28 -41.81 23.75
N THR A 195 -0.90 -42.10 22.59
CA THR A 195 -0.69 -43.39 21.88
C THR A 195 0.76 -43.54 21.40
N THR A 196 1.49 -42.44 21.29
CA THR A 196 2.91 -42.39 20.90
C THR A 196 3.64 -41.40 21.80
N PRO A 197 4.05 -41.84 23.06
CA PRO A 197 4.82 -41.01 23.96
C PRO A 197 6.19 -40.62 23.39
N GLY A 198 6.75 -39.50 23.89
CA GLY A 198 8.07 -39.02 23.51
C GLY A 198 8.05 -37.66 22.86
N THR A 199 9.24 -37.16 22.51
CA THR A 199 9.41 -35.84 21.89
C THR A 199 9.43 -35.98 20.36
N ARG A 200 8.69 -35.12 19.68
CA ARG A 200 8.69 -35.03 18.21
C ARG A 200 8.59 -33.57 17.74
N ASP A 201 9.09 -33.34 16.57
CA ASP A 201 8.99 -32.03 15.91
C ASP A 201 7.60 -31.85 15.33
N VAL A 202 7.07 -30.64 15.48
CA VAL A 202 5.81 -30.20 14.90
C VAL A 202 6.10 -28.95 14.07
N ASP A 203 6.04 -29.11 12.76
CA ASP A 203 6.20 -28.01 11.81
C ASP A 203 4.86 -27.34 11.57
N THR A 204 4.85 -26.01 11.59
CA THR A 204 3.66 -25.19 11.33
C THR A 204 4.08 -23.83 10.78
N THR A 205 3.11 -22.98 10.57
CA THR A 205 3.30 -21.61 10.08
C THR A 205 2.72 -20.64 11.09
N VAL A 206 3.46 -19.58 11.40
CA VAL A 206 2.91 -18.43 12.13
C VAL A 206 2.41 -17.41 11.12
N VAL A 207 1.28 -16.82 11.43
CA VAL A 207 0.66 -15.77 10.62
C VAL A 207 0.57 -14.49 11.45
N VAL A 208 0.91 -13.35 10.85
CA VAL A 208 0.78 -12.02 11.45
C VAL A 208 -0.07 -11.15 10.56
N ASN A 209 -1.22 -10.73 11.07
CA ASN A 209 -2.12 -9.81 10.41
C ASN A 209 -1.73 -8.37 10.74
N VAL A 210 -1.54 -7.55 9.73
CA VAL A 210 -1.21 -6.14 9.82
C VAL A 210 -2.45 -5.31 9.57
N GLN A 211 -2.79 -4.48 10.53
CA GLN A 211 -3.91 -3.55 10.44
C GLN A 211 -3.45 -2.16 10.85
N PHE A 212 -3.96 -1.13 10.19
CA PHE A 212 -3.81 0.24 10.61
C PHE A 212 -5.15 0.75 11.12
N SER A 213 -5.14 1.36 12.31
CA SER A 213 -6.30 2.07 12.82
C SER A 213 -6.54 3.35 12.01
N ASN A 214 -7.72 3.96 12.18
CA ASN A 214 -8.09 5.19 11.45
C ASN A 214 -7.16 6.39 11.74
N ASP A 215 -6.44 6.35 12.83
CA ASP A 215 -5.42 7.33 13.26
C ASP A 215 -4.00 6.96 12.83
N GLY A 216 -3.84 5.90 12.02
CA GLY A 216 -2.57 5.44 11.47
C GLY A 216 -1.72 4.60 12.43
N LEU A 217 -2.24 4.22 13.60
CA LEU A 217 -1.52 3.35 14.52
C LEU A 217 -1.50 1.91 14.00
N LEU A 218 -0.30 1.29 14.08
CA LEU A 218 -0.09 -0.09 13.72
C LEU A 218 -0.72 -1.02 14.78
N LYS A 219 -1.49 -1.99 14.31
CA LYS A 219 -1.99 -3.10 15.11
C LYS A 219 -1.54 -4.40 14.47
N LEU A 220 -0.82 -5.21 15.22
CA LEU A 220 -0.39 -6.55 14.82
C LEU A 220 -1.16 -7.60 15.62
N THR A 221 -1.63 -8.63 14.92
CA THR A 221 -2.27 -9.80 15.55
C THR A 221 -1.60 -11.03 14.99
N SER A 222 -1.05 -11.86 15.89
CA SER A 222 -0.39 -13.10 15.50
C SER A 222 -1.30 -14.30 15.74
N ASP A 223 -1.35 -15.20 14.79
CA ASP A 223 -2.15 -16.42 14.81
C ASP A 223 -1.30 -17.60 14.30
N GLY A 224 -1.50 -18.77 14.90
CA GLY A 224 -0.93 -20.05 14.46
C GLY A 224 -1.85 -20.84 13.53
N LYS A 225 -2.95 -20.24 13.08
CA LYS A 225 -3.88 -20.84 12.12
C LYS A 225 -3.92 -19.98 10.86
N PRO A 226 -3.45 -20.50 9.72
CA PRO A 226 -3.75 -19.83 8.47
C PRO A 226 -5.26 -19.88 8.25
N ASP A 227 -5.90 -18.73 8.11
CA ASP A 227 -7.26 -18.62 7.58
C ASP A 227 -7.20 -18.91 6.07
N PHE A 228 -7.65 -20.11 5.68
CA PHE A 228 -7.87 -20.48 4.29
C PHE A 228 -9.34 -20.34 3.95
#